data_e154e4f19ed748a469e09115af762b89
#
_entry.id   e154e4f19ed748a469e09115af762b89
#
_cell.length_a   1.000
_cell.length_b   1.000
_cell.length_c   1.000
_cell.angle_alpha   90.00
_cell.angle_beta   90.00
_cell.angle_gamma   90.00
#
_symmetry.space_group_name_H-M   'P 1'
#
loop_
_entity.id
_entity.type
_entity.pdbx_description
1 polymer ?
#
loop_
_entity_poly.entity_id
_entity_poly.type
_entity_poly.pdbx_seq_one_letter_code
_entity_poly.pdbx_strand_id
1 'polypeptide(L)'
;MTTTTTATPQPAALVRGGALDALRFLASMFVVLFHFGDEAPIPLADLHSVWARGYLATDFFLLLSGFVLARAYGAGVVSGRITPLRFWLKRFARSYPTHLITLAILALLVLEASLIGKTPVHAERFEWSGLPAQILLLQAFGLGGGQWNIPAWTLSALLICYAVFPWLWRAMRGLPGPLTALALGLTLMLVGQALSLALLKHSLFDLPFQWAMFRAAPLFLIGLTLARAVETGDWSPRTARLIGLGGGAVLLTNVAVAGPDLVSLIAICAAVLGCGGLKTTRPIPGAAWGAKVSFCLFMTHTITGIVWFSGVQPLVERLHPAAATVAWQAWGLWFLALVAAVVAADLYNRLIDAPLQRIIRRRWFSPPVSARPDPRPIAEPSA
;
A
#
# COMPACT_ATOMS: atom_id res chain seq x y z
N MET A 1 46.92 8.84 21.83
CA MET A 1 45.46 8.82 22.01
C MET A 1 44.83 8.47 20.67
N THR A 2 44.53 7.21 20.44
CA THR A 2 43.89 6.68 19.25
C THR A 2 42.37 6.81 19.40
N THR A 3 41.78 7.76 18.72
CA THR A 3 40.32 7.93 18.66
C THR A 3 39.73 6.81 17.82
N THR A 4 39.20 5.79 18.48
CA THR A 4 38.38 4.75 17.86
C THR A 4 37.05 5.38 17.43
N THR A 5 36.91 5.68 16.17
CA THR A 5 35.64 6.10 15.55
C THR A 5 34.73 4.87 15.55
N THR A 6 33.81 4.79 16.51
CA THR A 6 32.75 3.78 16.52
C THR A 6 31.83 4.02 15.31
N ALA A 7 31.96 3.21 14.28
CA ALA A 7 31.05 3.20 13.14
C ALA A 7 29.64 2.88 13.65
N THR A 8 28.71 3.82 13.46
CA THR A 8 27.30 3.62 13.77
C THR A 8 26.78 2.42 12.96
N PRO A 9 26.17 1.40 13.60
CA PRO A 9 25.68 0.23 12.88
C PRO A 9 24.68 0.65 11.80
N GLN A 10 24.97 0.30 10.55
CA GLN A 10 24.01 0.48 9.47
C GLN A 10 22.76 -0.37 9.75
N PRO A 11 21.55 0.23 9.70
CA PRO A 11 20.34 -0.56 9.90
C PRO A 11 20.27 -1.66 8.83
N ALA A 12 20.02 -2.88 9.25
CA ALA A 12 19.92 -4.03 8.37
C ALA A 12 18.90 -3.74 7.25
N ALA A 13 19.32 -3.96 6.00
CA ALA A 13 18.46 -3.76 4.84
C ALA A 13 17.22 -4.67 4.95
N LEU A 14 16.05 -4.17 4.55
CA LEU A 14 14.84 -4.99 4.45
C LEU A 14 15.09 -6.14 3.47
N VAL A 15 14.92 -7.36 3.95
CA VAL A 15 15.11 -8.56 3.13
C VAL A 15 13.97 -8.67 2.13
N ARG A 16 14.28 -8.74 0.84
CA ARG A 16 13.29 -8.98 -0.21
C ARG A 16 12.70 -10.39 -0.07
N GLY A 17 11.37 -10.49 -0.16
CA GLY A 17 10.65 -11.76 0.02
C GLY A 17 10.45 -12.15 1.48
N GLY A 18 10.62 -11.24 2.42
CA GLY A 18 10.34 -11.46 3.84
C GLY A 18 8.85 -11.35 4.20
N ALA A 19 8.56 -11.44 5.50
CA ALA A 19 7.19 -11.43 6.02
C ALA A 19 6.39 -10.17 5.63
N LEU A 20 7.03 -8.98 5.62
CA LEU A 20 6.35 -7.74 5.18
C LEU A 20 5.93 -7.79 3.71
N ASP A 21 6.72 -8.45 2.85
CA ASP A 21 6.37 -8.62 1.44
C ASP A 21 5.19 -9.59 1.28
N ALA A 22 5.14 -10.67 2.07
CA ALA A 22 4.00 -11.57 2.11
C ALA A 22 2.73 -10.86 2.60
N LEU A 23 2.83 -10.10 3.71
CA LEU A 23 1.70 -9.33 4.25
C LEU A 23 1.16 -8.30 3.27
N ARG A 24 2.02 -7.65 2.47
CA ARG A 24 1.59 -6.71 1.41
C ARG A 24 0.71 -7.39 0.37
N PHE A 25 1.08 -8.58 -0.07
CA PHE A 25 0.28 -9.33 -1.04
C PHE A 25 -1.05 -9.78 -0.43
N LEU A 26 -1.03 -10.34 0.79
CA LEU A 26 -2.24 -10.75 1.50
C LEU A 26 -3.19 -9.58 1.74
N ALA A 27 -2.67 -8.42 2.14
CA ALA A 27 -3.47 -7.21 2.30
C ALA A 27 -4.08 -6.75 0.97
N SER A 28 -3.34 -6.82 -0.15
CA SER A 28 -3.90 -6.50 -1.47
C SER A 28 -5.01 -7.48 -1.87
N MET A 29 -4.85 -8.77 -1.59
CA MET A 29 -5.91 -9.77 -1.82
C MET A 29 -7.13 -9.51 -0.94
N PHE A 30 -6.92 -9.09 0.30
CA PHE A 30 -8.04 -8.75 1.20
C PHE A 30 -8.82 -7.52 0.70
N VAL A 31 -8.14 -6.52 0.09
CA VAL A 31 -8.83 -5.41 -0.60
C VAL A 31 -9.65 -5.92 -1.79
N VAL A 32 -9.12 -6.86 -2.59
CA VAL A 32 -9.88 -7.44 -3.71
C VAL A 32 -11.10 -8.21 -3.21
N LEU A 33 -10.93 -9.05 -2.19
CA LEU A 33 -12.03 -9.80 -1.56
C LEU A 33 -13.11 -8.87 -0.99
N PHE A 34 -12.72 -7.74 -0.40
CA PHE A 34 -13.65 -6.73 0.10
C PHE A 34 -14.47 -6.11 -1.03
N HIS A 35 -13.82 -5.70 -2.14
CA HIS A 35 -14.51 -5.04 -3.25
C HIS A 35 -15.27 -6.01 -4.17
N PHE A 36 -14.87 -7.26 -4.25
CA PHE A 36 -15.57 -8.28 -5.02
C PHE A 36 -16.58 -9.07 -4.17
N GLY A 37 -16.59 -8.81 -2.87
CA GLY A 37 -17.43 -9.54 -1.91
C GLY A 37 -18.92 -9.35 -2.13
N ASP A 38 -19.34 -8.14 -2.55
CA ASP A 38 -20.73 -7.82 -2.83
C ASP A 38 -21.24 -8.50 -4.12
N GLU A 39 -20.31 -8.87 -5.02
CA GLU A 39 -20.60 -9.56 -6.29
C GLU A 39 -20.55 -11.09 -6.15
N ALA A 40 -20.33 -11.61 -4.94
CA ALA A 40 -20.36 -13.05 -4.69
C ALA A 40 -21.82 -13.58 -4.73
N PRO A 41 -22.05 -14.88 -5.03
CA PRO A 41 -23.39 -15.47 -5.06
C PRO A 41 -24.18 -15.28 -3.76
N ILE A 42 -23.49 -15.18 -2.63
CA ILE A 42 -23.97 -14.65 -1.35
C ILE A 42 -22.94 -13.61 -0.95
N PRO A 43 -23.34 -12.33 -0.71
CA PRO A 43 -22.40 -11.30 -0.30
C PRO A 43 -21.51 -11.79 0.84
N LEU A 44 -20.20 -11.63 0.70
CA LEU A 44 -19.25 -12.17 1.69
C LEU A 44 -19.51 -11.61 3.09
N ALA A 45 -19.96 -10.36 3.19
CA ALA A 45 -20.29 -9.72 4.46
C ALA A 45 -21.46 -10.43 5.19
N ASP A 46 -22.38 -11.04 4.45
CA ASP A 46 -23.50 -11.83 5.00
C ASP A 46 -23.04 -13.20 5.53
N LEU A 47 -21.94 -13.73 4.97
CA LEU A 47 -21.34 -14.96 5.47
C LEU A 47 -20.58 -14.73 6.78
N HIS A 48 -19.81 -13.65 6.85
CA HIS A 48 -19.07 -13.29 8.06
C HIS A 48 -18.57 -11.84 8.01
N SER A 49 -18.71 -11.13 9.13
CA SER A 49 -18.31 -9.72 9.28
C SER A 49 -16.82 -9.42 8.97
N VAL A 50 -15.96 -10.46 8.97
CA VAL A 50 -14.54 -10.31 8.58
C VAL A 50 -14.40 -9.69 7.19
N TRP A 51 -15.26 -10.05 6.26
CA TRP A 51 -15.18 -9.60 4.87
C TRP A 51 -15.58 -8.13 4.67
N ALA A 52 -16.38 -7.58 5.59
CA ALA A 52 -16.72 -6.15 5.60
C ALA A 52 -15.56 -5.26 6.08
N ARG A 53 -14.45 -5.82 6.57
CA ARG A 53 -13.33 -5.09 7.17
C ARG A 53 -12.10 -4.93 6.27
N GLY A 54 -12.27 -5.05 4.96
CA GLY A 54 -11.18 -4.88 3.99
C GLY A 54 -10.51 -3.51 4.02
N TYR A 55 -11.17 -2.48 4.55
CA TYR A 55 -10.60 -1.15 4.78
C TYR A 55 -9.37 -1.17 5.72
N LEU A 56 -9.24 -2.15 6.63
CA LEU A 56 -8.07 -2.32 7.50
C LEU A 56 -6.79 -2.62 6.70
N ALA A 57 -6.92 -3.26 5.54
CA ALA A 57 -5.79 -3.47 4.65
C ALA A 57 -5.27 -2.14 4.08
N THR A 58 -6.15 -1.17 3.87
CA THR A 58 -5.75 0.18 3.47
C THR A 58 -4.99 0.90 4.59
N ASP A 59 -5.43 0.77 5.84
CA ASP A 59 -4.72 1.29 7.01
C ASP A 59 -3.32 0.69 7.15
N PHE A 60 -3.23 -0.63 6.95
CA PHE A 60 -1.93 -1.32 6.88
C PHE A 60 -1.02 -0.70 5.81
N PHE A 61 -1.52 -0.41 4.58
CA PHE A 61 -0.71 0.19 3.52
C PHE A 61 -0.27 1.62 3.83
N LEU A 62 -1.13 2.44 4.43
CA LEU A 62 -0.80 3.80 4.83
C LEU A 62 0.30 3.80 5.89
N LEU A 63 0.15 3.00 6.93
CA LEU A 63 1.14 2.81 7.99
C LEU A 63 2.45 2.21 7.44
N LEU A 64 2.35 1.14 6.66
CA LEU A 64 3.51 0.48 6.07
C LEU A 64 4.30 1.42 5.16
N SER A 65 3.64 2.36 4.48
CA SER A 65 4.32 3.36 3.64
C SER A 65 5.28 4.21 4.46
N GLY A 66 4.87 4.73 5.62
CA GLY A 66 5.76 5.44 6.54
C GLY A 66 6.93 4.58 7.00
N PHE A 67 6.64 3.36 7.45
CA PHE A 67 7.62 2.41 7.94
C PHE A 67 8.70 2.07 6.89
N VAL A 68 8.28 1.65 5.70
CA VAL A 68 9.19 1.22 4.62
C VAL A 68 10.02 2.39 4.09
N LEU A 69 9.43 3.59 3.97
CA LEU A 69 10.17 4.76 3.49
C LEU A 69 11.24 5.23 4.47
N ALA A 70 10.96 5.21 5.77
CA ALA A 70 11.94 5.49 6.80
C ALA A 70 13.12 4.51 6.72
N ARG A 71 12.83 3.23 6.59
CA ARG A 71 13.85 2.16 6.48
C ARG A 71 14.65 2.24 5.18
N ALA A 72 14.01 2.55 4.05
CA ALA A 72 14.66 2.54 2.75
C ALA A 72 15.40 3.84 2.41
N TYR A 73 14.91 4.97 2.88
CA TYR A 73 15.41 6.30 2.49
C TYR A 73 15.93 7.13 3.65
N GLY A 74 15.60 6.77 4.89
CA GLY A 74 15.88 7.57 6.08
C GLY A 74 17.34 7.96 6.23
N ALA A 75 18.28 7.02 6.08
CA ALA A 75 19.70 7.28 6.16
C ALA A 75 20.18 8.25 5.07
N GLY A 76 19.66 8.11 3.84
CA GLY A 76 19.99 8.99 2.71
C GLY A 76 19.47 10.41 2.87
N VAL A 77 18.28 10.57 3.49
CA VAL A 77 17.67 11.86 3.79
C VAL A 77 18.41 12.58 4.91
N VAL A 78 18.79 11.86 5.96
CA VAL A 78 19.52 12.45 7.10
C VAL A 78 20.91 12.88 6.69
N SER A 79 21.63 12.07 5.90
CA SER A 79 22.98 12.39 5.40
C SER A 79 22.99 13.44 4.27
N GLY A 80 21.85 13.95 3.83
CA GLY A 80 21.75 14.89 2.71
C GLY A 80 22.01 14.29 1.32
N ARG A 81 22.34 12.99 1.22
CA ARG A 81 22.54 12.31 -0.07
C ARG A 81 21.29 12.27 -0.94
N ILE A 82 20.12 12.39 -0.33
CA ILE A 82 18.83 12.43 -1.01
C ILE A 82 18.14 13.74 -0.59
N THR A 83 18.00 14.68 -1.54
CA THR A 83 17.26 15.92 -1.31
C THR A 83 15.76 15.66 -1.22
N PRO A 84 14.98 16.49 -0.48
CA PRO A 84 13.53 16.35 -0.39
C PRO A 84 12.84 16.27 -1.74
N LEU A 85 13.16 17.15 -2.67
CA LEU A 85 12.59 17.17 -4.02
C LEU A 85 12.93 15.88 -4.79
N ARG A 86 14.19 15.43 -4.76
CA ARG A 86 14.59 14.18 -5.43
C ARG A 86 13.89 12.96 -4.85
N PHE A 87 13.68 12.93 -3.54
CA PHE A 87 12.90 11.90 -2.87
C PHE A 87 11.45 11.91 -3.36
N TRP A 88 10.81 13.08 -3.32
CA TRP A 88 9.41 13.23 -3.72
C TRP A 88 9.21 12.84 -5.20
N LEU A 89 10.07 13.34 -6.10
CA LEU A 89 10.01 12.99 -7.53
C LEU A 89 10.16 11.48 -7.77
N LYS A 90 11.01 10.78 -7.01
CA LYS A 90 11.12 9.32 -7.09
C LYS A 90 9.81 8.62 -6.66
N ARG A 91 9.12 9.14 -5.66
CA ARG A 91 7.84 8.58 -5.19
C ARG A 91 6.71 8.88 -6.17
N PHE A 92 6.64 10.12 -6.64
CA PHE A 92 5.70 10.52 -7.68
C PHE A 92 5.88 9.66 -8.94
N ALA A 93 7.09 9.58 -9.47
CA ALA A 93 7.40 8.77 -10.65
C ALA A 93 7.17 7.26 -10.47
N ARG A 94 7.11 6.76 -9.23
CA ARG A 94 6.78 5.36 -8.94
C ARG A 94 5.28 5.07 -9.05
N SER A 95 4.41 6.00 -8.65
CA SER A 95 2.97 5.73 -8.51
C SER A 95 2.10 6.44 -9.54
N TYR A 96 2.46 7.67 -9.92
CA TYR A 96 1.63 8.50 -10.78
C TYR A 96 1.42 7.94 -12.20
N PRO A 97 2.42 7.38 -12.88
CA PRO A 97 2.20 6.80 -14.22
C PRO A 97 1.19 5.65 -14.20
N THR A 98 1.26 4.75 -13.21
CA THR A 98 0.28 3.67 -13.05
C THR A 98 -1.11 4.22 -12.78
N HIS A 99 -1.23 5.28 -11.95
CA HIS A 99 -2.49 5.96 -11.71
C HIS A 99 -3.11 6.50 -13.01
N LEU A 100 -2.33 7.24 -13.81
CA LEU A 100 -2.83 7.80 -15.06
C LEU A 100 -3.27 6.72 -16.06
N ILE A 101 -2.49 5.64 -16.19
CA ILE A 101 -2.83 4.55 -17.12
C ILE A 101 -4.11 3.84 -16.67
N THR A 102 -4.25 3.53 -15.38
CA THR A 102 -5.47 2.89 -14.86
C THR A 102 -6.68 3.81 -14.96
N LEU A 103 -6.52 5.11 -14.73
CA LEU A 103 -7.59 6.09 -14.92
C LEU A 103 -8.00 6.21 -16.38
N ALA A 104 -7.04 6.23 -17.32
CA ALA A 104 -7.31 6.27 -18.76
C ALA A 104 -8.06 5.02 -19.23
N ILE A 105 -7.67 3.83 -18.74
CA ILE A 105 -8.38 2.57 -19.04
C ILE A 105 -9.83 2.65 -18.56
N LEU A 106 -10.06 3.11 -17.32
CA LEU A 106 -11.41 3.29 -16.78
C LEU A 106 -12.23 4.30 -17.61
N ALA A 107 -11.62 5.43 -17.98
CA ALA A 107 -12.29 6.42 -18.81
C ALA A 107 -12.71 5.86 -20.17
N LEU A 108 -11.85 5.06 -20.80
CA LEU A 108 -12.17 4.37 -22.05
C LEU A 108 -13.30 3.36 -21.89
N LEU A 109 -13.31 2.55 -20.82
CA LEU A 109 -14.37 1.58 -20.53
C LEU A 109 -15.72 2.27 -20.27
N VAL A 110 -15.72 3.37 -19.54
CA VAL A 110 -16.94 4.16 -19.29
C VAL A 110 -17.45 4.82 -20.57
N LEU A 111 -16.55 5.36 -21.39
CA LEU A 111 -16.89 5.91 -22.69
C LEU A 111 -17.49 4.86 -23.62
N GLU A 112 -16.86 3.68 -23.71
CA GLU A 112 -17.36 2.55 -24.51
C GLU A 112 -18.76 2.14 -24.06
N ALA A 113 -18.97 1.95 -22.74
CA ALA A 113 -20.29 1.62 -22.19
C ALA A 113 -21.34 2.66 -22.59
N SER A 114 -21.01 3.96 -22.50
CA SER A 114 -21.90 5.05 -22.88
C SER A 114 -22.25 5.04 -24.37
N LEU A 115 -21.26 4.74 -25.24
CA LEU A 115 -21.47 4.69 -26.71
C LEU A 115 -22.38 3.54 -27.15
N ILE A 116 -22.37 2.43 -26.41
CA ILE A 116 -23.25 1.27 -26.67
C ILE A 116 -24.58 1.34 -25.88
N GLY A 117 -24.88 2.49 -25.26
CA GLY A 117 -26.11 2.73 -24.53
C GLY A 117 -26.22 1.95 -23.20
N LYS A 118 -25.10 1.49 -22.64
CA LYS A 118 -25.06 0.84 -21.31
C LYS A 118 -24.66 1.86 -20.24
N THR A 119 -25.39 1.85 -19.15
CA THR A 119 -25.02 2.61 -17.95
C THR A 119 -24.07 1.77 -17.13
N PRO A 120 -22.86 2.24 -16.79
CA PRO A 120 -21.97 1.54 -15.89
C PRO A 120 -22.63 1.29 -14.54
N VAL A 121 -22.35 0.15 -13.92
CA VAL A 121 -22.69 -0.09 -12.52
C VAL A 121 -22.00 0.99 -11.67
N HIS A 122 -22.73 1.64 -10.76
CA HIS A 122 -22.25 2.78 -9.99
C HIS A 122 -21.86 4.00 -10.85
N ALA A 123 -22.72 4.36 -11.82
CA ALA A 123 -22.50 5.51 -12.74
C ALA A 123 -22.17 6.81 -12.00
N GLU A 124 -22.69 7.00 -10.79
CA GLU A 124 -22.40 8.11 -9.90
C GLU A 124 -20.91 8.27 -9.53
N ARG A 125 -20.12 7.21 -9.68
CA ARG A 125 -18.66 7.26 -9.45
C ARG A 125 -17.91 7.89 -10.62
N PHE A 126 -18.48 7.91 -11.81
CA PHE A 126 -17.81 8.26 -13.07
C PHE A 126 -18.24 9.62 -13.61
N GLU A 127 -18.24 10.63 -12.75
CA GLU A 127 -18.54 12.00 -13.18
C GLU A 127 -17.39 12.58 -13.99
N TRP A 128 -17.65 12.90 -15.28
CA TRP A 128 -16.64 13.47 -16.18
C TRP A 128 -16.11 14.82 -15.71
N SER A 129 -16.95 15.63 -15.07
CA SER A 129 -16.59 16.92 -14.46
C SER A 129 -15.51 16.77 -13.38
N GLY A 130 -15.48 15.63 -12.69
CA GLY A 130 -14.48 15.30 -11.67
C GLY A 130 -13.15 14.81 -12.22
N LEU A 131 -13.07 14.41 -13.49
CA LEU A 131 -11.88 13.79 -14.07
C LEU A 131 -10.59 14.64 -13.95
N PRO A 132 -10.60 15.97 -14.13
CA PRO A 132 -9.41 16.79 -13.90
C PRO A 132 -8.84 16.67 -12.48
N ALA A 133 -9.70 16.66 -11.48
CA ALA A 133 -9.27 16.48 -10.09
C ALA A 133 -8.73 15.05 -9.83
N GLN A 134 -9.30 14.04 -10.49
CA GLN A 134 -8.76 12.67 -10.46
C GLN A 134 -7.36 12.60 -11.08
N ILE A 135 -7.14 13.23 -12.23
CA ILE A 135 -5.83 13.33 -12.87
C ILE A 135 -4.81 13.98 -11.93
N LEU A 136 -5.19 15.06 -11.26
CA LEU A 136 -4.32 15.81 -10.34
C LEU A 136 -4.18 15.16 -8.94
N LEU A 137 -4.82 14.02 -8.69
CA LEU A 137 -4.82 13.32 -7.40
C LEU A 137 -5.31 14.22 -6.24
N LEU A 138 -6.44 14.91 -6.43
CA LEU A 138 -7.05 15.80 -5.44
C LEU A 138 -8.15 15.13 -4.61
N GLN A 139 -8.39 13.83 -4.79
CA GLN A 139 -9.47 13.08 -4.14
C GLN A 139 -9.39 13.11 -2.61
N ALA A 140 -8.19 13.07 -2.05
CA ALA A 140 -7.99 13.08 -0.61
C ALA A 140 -8.42 14.39 0.08
N PHE A 141 -8.75 15.42 -0.71
CA PHE A 141 -9.24 16.73 -0.25
C PHE A 141 -10.73 16.92 -0.54
N GLY A 142 -11.45 15.88 -0.95
CA GLY A 142 -12.86 15.97 -1.31
C GLY A 142 -13.14 16.72 -2.61
N LEU A 143 -12.10 16.93 -3.44
CA LEU A 143 -12.26 17.64 -4.72
C LEU A 143 -12.47 16.62 -5.84
N GLY A 144 -13.41 16.94 -6.74
CA GLY A 144 -13.56 16.23 -8.00
C GLY A 144 -14.66 15.18 -8.06
N GLY A 145 -15.68 15.24 -7.20
CA GLY A 145 -16.84 14.31 -7.29
C GLY A 145 -16.38 12.85 -7.28
N GLY A 146 -17.20 11.92 -7.70
CA GLY A 146 -16.97 10.49 -7.85
C GLY A 146 -15.58 9.86 -7.63
N GLN A 147 -15.51 8.56 -7.66
CA GLN A 147 -14.27 7.84 -7.42
C GLN A 147 -13.99 6.89 -8.59
N TRP A 148 -13.42 7.44 -9.66
CA TRP A 148 -13.10 6.68 -10.86
C TRP A 148 -12.31 5.40 -10.55
N ASN A 149 -11.17 5.55 -9.90
CA ASN A 149 -10.42 4.41 -9.39
C ASN A 149 -10.40 4.47 -7.86
N ILE A 150 -11.21 3.64 -7.22
CA ILE A 150 -11.42 3.67 -5.76
C ILE A 150 -10.10 3.75 -4.98
N PRO A 151 -9.07 2.90 -5.20
CA PRO A 151 -7.85 2.94 -4.40
C PRO A 151 -7.00 4.21 -4.59
N ALA A 152 -7.27 5.04 -5.61
CA ALA A 152 -6.42 6.19 -5.95
C ALA A 152 -6.39 7.30 -4.87
N TRP A 153 -7.41 7.38 -4.00
CA TRP A 153 -7.39 8.32 -2.89
C TRP A 153 -6.19 8.14 -1.95
N THR A 154 -5.73 6.89 -1.79
CA THR A 154 -4.54 6.62 -0.97
C THR A 154 -3.27 7.19 -1.58
N LEU A 155 -3.15 7.16 -2.92
CA LEU A 155 -2.04 7.80 -3.62
C LEU A 155 -2.07 9.32 -3.45
N SER A 156 -3.26 9.93 -3.58
CA SER A 156 -3.48 11.35 -3.32
C SER A 156 -2.95 11.75 -1.95
N ALA A 157 -3.39 11.06 -0.89
CA ALA A 157 -2.97 11.32 0.49
C ALA A 157 -1.48 11.04 0.71
N LEU A 158 -0.96 9.92 0.19
CA LEU A 158 0.43 9.54 0.38
C LEU A 158 1.41 10.47 -0.33
N LEU A 159 1.06 11.07 -1.46
CA LEU A 159 1.93 12.05 -2.12
C LEU A 159 2.23 13.27 -1.24
N ILE A 160 1.26 13.71 -0.44
CA ILE A 160 1.45 14.78 0.55
C ILE A 160 2.34 14.28 1.70
N CYS A 161 2.05 13.08 2.23
CA CYS A 161 2.89 12.47 3.26
C CYS A 161 4.35 12.31 2.79
N TYR A 162 4.56 11.96 1.51
CA TYR A 162 5.89 11.88 0.92
C TYR A 162 6.57 13.24 0.79
N ALA A 163 5.82 14.29 0.47
CA ALA A 163 6.38 15.64 0.41
C ALA A 163 6.98 16.06 1.75
N VAL A 164 6.28 15.80 2.86
CA VAL A 164 6.72 16.20 4.20
C VAL A 164 7.65 15.18 4.90
N PHE A 165 7.74 13.95 4.37
CA PHE A 165 8.52 12.86 4.96
C PHE A 165 9.97 13.23 5.36
N PRO A 166 10.77 13.96 4.55
CA PRO A 166 12.16 14.23 4.89
C PRO A 166 12.32 15.03 6.19
N TRP A 167 11.40 15.95 6.46
CA TRP A 167 11.41 16.75 7.70
C TRP A 167 10.86 15.95 8.87
N LEU A 168 9.76 15.23 8.67
CA LEU A 168 9.17 14.34 9.68
C LEU A 168 10.17 13.28 10.14
N TRP A 169 10.89 12.65 9.21
CA TRP A 169 11.88 11.64 9.58
C TRP A 169 13.07 12.23 10.36
N ARG A 170 13.54 13.44 9.99
CA ARG A 170 14.57 14.12 10.78
C ARG A 170 14.10 14.40 12.20
N ALA A 171 12.85 14.84 12.40
CA ALA A 171 12.27 15.05 13.72
C ALA A 171 12.18 13.72 14.51
N MET A 172 11.71 12.63 13.88
CA MET A 172 11.62 11.31 14.52
C MET A 172 12.99 10.78 14.99
N ARG A 173 14.07 11.15 14.30
CA ARG A 173 15.44 10.79 14.71
C ARG A 173 15.85 11.36 16.05
N GLY A 174 15.22 12.44 16.51
CA GLY A 174 15.43 13.00 17.84
C GLY A 174 14.88 12.15 18.99
N LEU A 175 14.03 11.16 18.69
CA LEU A 175 13.49 10.27 19.75
C LEU A 175 14.60 9.35 20.28
N PRO A 176 14.80 9.32 21.61
CA PRO A 176 15.98 8.69 22.21
C PRO A 176 15.96 7.14 22.17
N GLY A 177 14.78 6.54 22.10
CA GLY A 177 14.69 5.06 22.18
C GLY A 177 13.38 4.48 21.64
N PRO A 178 13.27 3.14 21.65
CA PRO A 178 12.10 2.47 21.10
C PRO A 178 10.82 2.77 21.89
N LEU A 179 10.89 2.88 23.20
CA LEU A 179 9.72 3.15 24.04
C LEU A 179 9.14 4.53 23.78
N THR A 180 9.97 5.57 23.62
CA THR A 180 9.51 6.91 23.28
C THR A 180 8.89 6.98 21.88
N ALA A 181 9.45 6.25 20.93
CA ALA A 181 8.88 6.14 19.59
C ALA A 181 7.53 5.43 19.61
N LEU A 182 7.39 4.32 20.33
CA LEU A 182 6.12 3.59 20.50
C LEU A 182 5.07 4.41 21.24
N ALA A 183 5.49 5.10 22.33
CA ALA A 183 4.60 6.00 23.07
C ALA A 183 4.07 7.13 22.18
N LEU A 184 4.92 7.76 21.37
CA LEU A 184 4.49 8.76 20.39
C LEU A 184 3.51 8.16 19.38
N GLY A 185 3.78 6.96 18.86
CA GLY A 185 2.88 6.26 17.93
C GLY A 185 1.50 6.02 18.53
N LEU A 186 1.45 5.54 19.77
CA LEU A 186 0.20 5.34 20.51
C LEU A 186 -0.52 6.66 20.75
N THR A 187 0.20 7.71 21.16
CA THR A 187 -0.39 9.05 21.35
C THR A 187 -1.00 9.58 20.05
N LEU A 188 -0.28 9.48 18.93
CA LEU A 188 -0.81 9.90 17.61
C LEU A 188 -2.08 9.14 17.23
N MET A 189 -2.15 7.86 17.53
CA MET A 189 -3.32 7.03 17.28
C MET A 189 -4.51 7.46 18.15
N LEU A 190 -4.31 7.61 19.45
CA LEU A 190 -5.38 7.99 20.39
C LEU A 190 -5.86 9.42 20.15
N VAL A 191 -4.94 10.36 19.94
CA VAL A 191 -5.27 11.76 19.62
C VAL A 191 -5.97 11.85 18.26
N GLY A 192 -5.48 11.13 17.24
CA GLY A 192 -6.12 11.09 15.93
C GLY A 192 -7.56 10.58 16.01
N GLN A 193 -7.80 9.49 16.75
CA GLN A 193 -9.13 8.95 16.99
C GLN A 193 -10.02 9.95 17.76
N ALA A 194 -9.51 10.55 18.85
CA ALA A 194 -10.26 11.51 19.65
C ALA A 194 -10.64 12.75 18.84
N LEU A 195 -9.70 13.31 18.06
CA LEU A 195 -9.97 14.47 17.19
C LEU A 195 -10.96 14.15 16.10
N SER A 196 -10.86 12.97 15.47
CA SER A 196 -11.81 12.53 14.45
C SER A 196 -13.22 12.44 15.01
N LEU A 197 -13.40 11.83 16.17
CA LEU A 197 -14.71 11.75 16.86
C LEU A 197 -15.23 13.13 17.30
N ALA A 198 -14.36 13.98 17.84
CA ALA A 198 -14.76 15.29 18.36
C ALA A 198 -15.15 16.25 17.24
N LEU A 199 -14.35 16.34 16.18
CA LEU A 199 -14.48 17.35 15.13
C LEU A 199 -15.31 16.88 13.95
N LEU A 200 -15.14 15.61 13.53
CA LEU A 200 -15.75 15.07 12.31
C LEU A 200 -16.95 14.17 12.62
N LYS A 201 -17.17 13.80 13.89
CA LYS A 201 -18.26 12.90 14.36
C LYS A 201 -18.18 11.49 13.77
N HIS A 202 -17.04 11.12 13.22
CA HIS A 202 -16.75 9.80 12.66
C HIS A 202 -15.53 9.20 13.33
N SER A 203 -15.47 7.86 13.37
CA SER A 203 -14.23 7.17 13.73
C SER A 203 -13.15 7.47 12.68
N LEU A 204 -11.90 7.54 13.11
CA LEU A 204 -10.75 7.71 12.20
C LEU A 204 -10.74 6.63 11.09
N PHE A 205 -11.27 5.46 11.37
CA PHE A 205 -11.31 4.30 10.48
C PHE A 205 -12.49 4.30 9.51
N ASP A 206 -13.50 5.13 9.79
CA ASP A 206 -14.73 5.25 9.01
C ASP A 206 -14.88 6.66 8.41
N LEU A 207 -13.75 7.32 8.16
CA LEU A 207 -13.76 8.64 7.55
C LEU A 207 -14.10 8.56 6.06
N PRO A 208 -15.07 9.37 5.58
CA PRO A 208 -15.33 9.53 4.16
C PRO A 208 -14.09 10.03 3.41
N PHE A 209 -14.04 9.79 2.10
CA PHE A 209 -12.88 10.10 1.26
C PHE A 209 -12.45 11.58 1.27
N GLN A 210 -13.40 12.49 1.44
CA GLN A 210 -13.10 13.92 1.56
C GLN A 210 -12.22 14.25 2.78
N TRP A 211 -12.16 13.35 3.76
CA TRP A 211 -11.34 13.47 4.97
C TRP A 211 -10.15 12.50 4.97
N ALA A 212 -9.82 11.95 3.80
CA ALA A 212 -8.78 10.93 3.66
C ALA A 212 -7.43 11.34 4.24
N MET A 213 -7.06 12.62 4.19
CA MET A 213 -5.82 13.13 4.80
C MET A 213 -5.82 12.97 6.32
N PHE A 214 -6.96 13.17 6.99
CA PHE A 214 -7.07 12.99 8.44
C PHE A 214 -6.86 11.53 8.87
N ARG A 215 -7.18 10.58 7.99
CA ARG A 215 -6.90 9.15 8.19
C ARG A 215 -5.46 8.80 7.83
N ALA A 216 -4.98 9.25 6.68
CA ALA A 216 -3.68 8.86 6.14
C ALA A 216 -2.49 9.44 6.92
N ALA A 217 -2.57 10.72 7.33
CA ALA A 217 -1.45 11.39 7.98
C ALA A 217 -1.06 10.75 9.33
N PRO A 218 -1.97 10.50 10.29
CA PRO A 218 -1.60 9.83 11.53
C PRO A 218 -1.10 8.39 11.30
N LEU A 219 -1.71 7.63 10.40
CA LEU A 219 -1.25 6.27 10.09
C LEU A 219 0.16 6.25 9.50
N PHE A 220 0.45 7.17 8.58
CA PHE A 220 1.81 7.34 8.04
C PHE A 220 2.82 7.73 9.14
N LEU A 221 2.47 8.65 10.04
CA LEU A 221 3.31 9.06 11.18
C LEU A 221 3.55 7.88 12.14
N ILE A 222 2.53 7.10 12.46
CA ILE A 222 2.67 5.87 13.26
C ILE A 222 3.68 4.93 12.58
N GLY A 223 3.62 4.78 11.25
CA GLY A 223 4.61 4.00 10.50
C GLY A 223 6.05 4.50 10.69
N LEU A 224 6.26 5.82 10.74
CA LEU A 224 7.57 6.41 11.04
C LEU A 224 8.03 6.09 12.48
N THR A 225 7.15 6.16 13.47
CA THR A 225 7.50 5.83 14.86
C THR A 225 7.87 4.36 15.02
N LEU A 226 7.15 3.44 14.35
CA LEU A 226 7.51 2.02 14.32
C LEU A 226 8.89 1.79 13.69
N ALA A 227 9.20 2.50 12.58
CA ALA A 227 10.52 2.41 11.96
C ALA A 227 11.64 2.90 12.90
N ARG A 228 11.37 3.97 13.66
CA ARG A 228 12.30 4.48 14.65
C ARG A 228 12.47 3.50 15.81
N ALA A 229 11.39 2.89 16.30
CA ALA A 229 11.44 1.88 17.34
C ALA A 229 12.28 0.67 16.91
N VAL A 230 12.15 0.22 15.64
CA VAL A 230 12.98 -0.87 15.10
C VAL A 230 14.45 -0.44 14.96
N GLU A 231 14.72 0.81 14.57
CA GLU A 231 16.08 1.34 14.41
C GLU A 231 16.83 1.43 15.74
N THR A 232 16.14 1.82 16.81
CA THR A 232 16.75 2.11 18.12
C THR A 232 16.66 0.96 19.12
N GLY A 233 15.80 -0.02 18.86
CA GLY A 233 15.61 -1.17 19.77
C GLY A 233 16.54 -2.31 19.44
N ASP A 234 16.94 -3.03 20.50
CA ASP A 234 17.63 -4.33 20.35
C ASP A 234 16.56 -5.44 20.35
N TRP A 235 16.14 -5.83 19.15
CA TRP A 235 15.08 -6.81 18.94
C TRP A 235 15.67 -8.20 18.76
N SER A 236 15.54 -9.06 19.79
CA SER A 236 15.89 -10.47 19.63
C SER A 236 14.97 -11.12 18.59
N PRO A 237 15.44 -12.08 17.78
CA PRO A 237 14.58 -12.79 16.82
C PRO A 237 13.35 -13.46 17.47
N ARG A 238 13.48 -13.90 18.73
CA ARG A 238 12.39 -14.49 19.50
C ARG A 238 11.33 -13.43 19.85
N THR A 239 11.76 -12.31 20.41
CA THR A 239 10.87 -11.18 20.75
C THR A 239 10.13 -10.65 19.53
N ALA A 240 10.85 -10.41 18.42
CA ALA A 240 10.27 -9.93 17.18
C ALA A 240 9.21 -10.91 16.62
N ARG A 241 9.48 -12.24 16.66
CA ARG A 241 8.50 -13.24 16.25
C ARG A 241 7.27 -13.27 17.15
N LEU A 242 7.46 -13.22 18.47
CA LEU A 242 6.33 -13.22 19.42
C LEU A 242 5.44 -11.99 19.21
N ILE A 243 6.02 -10.79 19.05
CA ILE A 243 5.26 -9.57 18.78
C ILE A 243 4.52 -9.67 17.43
N GLY A 244 5.21 -10.14 16.38
CA GLY A 244 4.62 -10.24 15.05
C GLY A 244 3.49 -11.27 14.97
N LEU A 245 3.71 -12.48 15.50
CA LEU A 245 2.71 -13.55 15.53
C LEU A 245 1.55 -13.22 16.49
N GLY A 246 1.86 -12.65 17.66
CA GLY A 246 0.85 -12.18 18.61
C GLY A 246 -0.03 -11.09 18.01
N GLY A 247 0.58 -10.10 17.34
CA GLY A 247 -0.16 -9.08 16.58
C GLY A 247 -1.04 -9.69 15.49
N GLY A 248 -0.52 -10.63 14.71
CA GLY A 248 -1.29 -11.35 13.71
C GLY A 248 -2.48 -12.12 14.30
N ALA A 249 -2.26 -12.85 15.40
CA ALA A 249 -3.31 -13.60 16.09
C ALA A 249 -4.40 -12.66 16.65
N VAL A 250 -4.01 -11.57 17.32
CA VAL A 250 -4.95 -10.57 17.86
C VAL A 250 -5.75 -9.95 16.71
N LEU A 251 -5.10 -9.59 15.58
CA LEU A 251 -5.79 -9.05 14.42
C LEU A 251 -6.85 -10.00 13.90
N LEU A 252 -6.48 -11.26 13.64
CA LEU A 252 -7.40 -12.27 13.11
C LEU A 252 -8.58 -12.51 14.05
N THR A 253 -8.31 -12.66 15.36
CA THR A 253 -9.35 -12.85 16.36
C THR A 253 -10.27 -11.63 16.45
N ASN A 254 -9.70 -10.41 16.55
CA ASN A 254 -10.48 -9.18 16.68
C ASN A 254 -11.35 -8.92 15.45
N VAL A 255 -10.83 -9.17 14.25
CA VAL A 255 -11.59 -9.03 13.00
C VAL A 255 -12.71 -10.10 12.93
N ALA A 256 -12.43 -11.33 13.36
CA ALA A 256 -13.42 -12.42 13.37
C ALA A 256 -14.60 -12.14 14.32
N VAL A 257 -14.35 -11.58 15.51
CA VAL A 257 -15.42 -11.24 16.47
C VAL A 257 -16.01 -9.85 16.26
N ALA A 258 -15.74 -9.19 15.15
CA ALA A 258 -16.17 -7.82 14.86
C ALA A 258 -15.77 -6.81 15.97
N GLY A 259 -14.62 -7.02 16.60
CA GLY A 259 -14.10 -6.17 17.70
C GLY A 259 -13.68 -4.77 17.24
N PRO A 260 -13.29 -3.88 18.17
CA PRO A 260 -12.97 -2.48 17.86
C PRO A 260 -11.80 -2.32 16.88
N ASP A 261 -11.92 -1.39 15.93
CA ASP A 261 -10.88 -1.10 14.93
C ASP A 261 -9.56 -0.62 15.54
N LEU A 262 -9.62 0.09 16.68
CA LEU A 262 -8.45 0.49 17.42
C LEU A 262 -7.58 -0.71 17.83
N VAL A 263 -8.20 -1.82 18.25
CA VAL A 263 -7.50 -3.07 18.57
C VAL A 263 -6.88 -3.66 17.32
N SER A 264 -7.59 -3.66 16.19
CA SER A 264 -7.05 -4.09 14.89
C SER A 264 -5.83 -3.27 14.48
N LEU A 265 -5.86 -1.94 14.65
CA LEU A 265 -4.72 -1.08 14.32
C LEU A 265 -3.50 -1.35 15.23
N ILE A 266 -3.72 -1.52 16.53
CA ILE A 266 -2.64 -1.89 17.48
C ILE A 266 -2.03 -3.24 17.05
N ALA A 267 -2.86 -4.20 16.67
CA ALA A 267 -2.43 -5.51 16.20
C ALA A 267 -1.64 -5.41 14.87
N ILE A 268 -2.08 -4.56 13.93
CA ILE A 268 -1.33 -4.24 12.70
C ILE A 268 0.03 -3.61 13.04
N CYS A 269 0.08 -2.66 13.97
CA CYS A 269 1.33 -2.06 14.44
C CYS A 269 2.28 -3.12 15.02
N ALA A 270 1.78 -4.03 15.85
CA ALA A 270 2.56 -5.12 16.41
C ALA A 270 3.07 -6.08 15.32
N ALA A 271 2.24 -6.43 14.33
CA ALA A 271 2.65 -7.26 13.21
C ALA A 271 3.76 -6.60 12.38
N VAL A 272 3.63 -5.31 12.05
CA VAL A 272 4.65 -4.55 11.30
C VAL A 272 5.92 -4.40 12.11
N LEU A 273 5.84 -4.07 13.40
CA LEU A 273 6.98 -3.96 14.31
C LEU A 273 7.74 -5.29 14.41
N GLY A 274 7.03 -6.39 14.66
CA GLY A 274 7.61 -7.72 14.77
C GLY A 274 8.27 -8.16 13.45
N CYS A 275 7.59 -8.03 12.33
CA CYS A 275 8.17 -8.34 11.01
C CYS A 275 9.37 -7.46 10.67
N GLY A 276 9.32 -6.17 11.04
CA GLY A 276 10.41 -5.21 10.81
C GLY A 276 11.63 -5.45 11.69
N GLY A 277 11.43 -5.96 12.90
CA GLY A 277 12.50 -6.34 13.86
C GLY A 277 13.19 -7.66 13.49
N LEU A 278 12.59 -8.50 12.64
CA LEU A 278 13.19 -9.74 12.19
C LEU A 278 14.38 -9.47 11.26
N LYS A 279 15.56 -9.88 11.67
CA LYS A 279 16.75 -10.00 10.79
C LYS A 279 16.62 -11.30 9.97
N THR A 280 15.54 -11.45 9.20
CA THR A 280 15.20 -12.71 8.52
C THR A 280 16.18 -12.96 7.39
N THR A 281 16.77 -14.13 7.39
CA THR A 281 17.72 -14.58 6.37
C THR A 281 17.06 -15.46 5.29
N ARG A 282 15.86 -16.00 5.55
CA ARG A 282 15.18 -16.91 4.62
C ARG A 282 13.97 -16.22 3.98
N PRO A 283 13.95 -16.09 2.64
CA PRO A 283 12.78 -15.57 1.94
C PRO A 283 11.61 -16.58 2.01
N ILE A 284 10.39 -16.04 2.10
CA ILE A 284 9.15 -16.83 2.00
C ILE A 284 8.88 -17.09 0.52
N PRO A 285 8.64 -18.34 0.10
CA PRO A 285 8.31 -18.65 -1.29
C PRO A 285 7.14 -17.79 -1.79
N GLY A 286 7.28 -17.21 -2.97
CA GLY A 286 6.24 -16.36 -3.58
C GLY A 286 6.15 -14.93 -3.03
N ALA A 287 6.64 -14.61 -1.83
CA ALA A 287 6.49 -13.28 -1.23
C ALA A 287 7.14 -12.16 -2.05
N ALA A 288 8.32 -12.41 -2.63
CA ALA A 288 8.99 -11.44 -3.50
C ALA A 288 8.21 -11.15 -4.79
N TRP A 289 7.53 -12.15 -5.35
CA TRP A 289 6.60 -11.97 -6.47
C TRP A 289 5.35 -11.21 -6.02
N GLY A 290 4.73 -11.66 -4.94
CA GLY A 290 3.54 -11.02 -4.38
C GLY A 290 3.76 -9.53 -4.08
N ALA A 291 4.90 -9.15 -3.51
CA ALA A 291 5.25 -7.75 -3.26
C ALA A 291 5.39 -6.91 -4.55
N LYS A 292 5.82 -7.51 -5.67
CA LYS A 292 5.86 -6.82 -6.97
C LYS A 292 4.47 -6.60 -7.54
N VAL A 293 3.60 -7.60 -7.41
CA VAL A 293 2.25 -7.59 -7.97
C VAL A 293 1.28 -6.79 -7.10
N SER A 294 1.49 -6.72 -5.78
CA SER A 294 0.56 -6.12 -4.82
C SER A 294 0.11 -4.69 -5.17
N PHE A 295 1.03 -3.83 -5.61
CA PHE A 295 0.69 -2.47 -6.02
C PHE A 295 -0.15 -2.44 -7.31
N CYS A 296 0.21 -3.26 -8.30
CA CYS A 296 -0.56 -3.39 -9.53
C CYS A 296 -1.95 -3.96 -9.24
N LEU A 297 -2.05 -4.99 -8.41
CA LEU A 297 -3.32 -5.58 -7.98
C LEU A 297 -4.21 -4.54 -7.29
N PHE A 298 -3.63 -3.76 -6.37
CA PHE A 298 -4.33 -2.67 -5.69
C PHE A 298 -4.85 -1.62 -6.66
N MET A 299 -4.15 -1.32 -7.76
CA MET A 299 -4.55 -0.30 -8.73
C MET A 299 -5.47 -0.81 -9.84
N THR A 300 -5.41 -2.12 -10.19
CA THR A 300 -6.11 -2.67 -11.35
C THR A 300 -7.37 -3.47 -11.01
N HIS A 301 -7.58 -3.85 -9.73
CA HIS A 301 -8.73 -4.70 -9.37
C HIS A 301 -10.08 -4.06 -9.72
N THR A 302 -10.24 -2.75 -9.56
CA THR A 302 -11.46 -2.03 -9.97
C THR A 302 -11.76 -2.23 -11.46
N ILE A 303 -10.73 -2.12 -12.31
CA ILE A 303 -10.85 -2.35 -13.76
C ILE A 303 -11.29 -3.80 -14.02
N THR A 304 -10.58 -4.75 -13.38
CA THR A 304 -10.88 -6.18 -13.55
C THR A 304 -12.28 -6.50 -13.06
N GLY A 305 -12.71 -5.92 -11.92
CA GLY A 305 -14.07 -6.09 -11.41
C GLY A 305 -15.13 -5.61 -12.40
N ILE A 306 -14.98 -4.40 -12.96
CA ILE A 306 -15.91 -3.86 -13.96
C ILE A 306 -15.98 -4.77 -15.18
N VAL A 307 -14.82 -5.13 -15.76
CA VAL A 307 -14.78 -6.00 -16.95
C VAL A 307 -15.39 -7.37 -16.68
N TRP A 308 -15.12 -7.93 -15.48
CA TRP A 308 -15.62 -9.25 -15.14
C TRP A 308 -17.13 -9.23 -14.84
N PHE A 309 -17.56 -8.45 -13.88
CA PHE A 309 -18.95 -8.48 -13.36
C PHE A 309 -19.95 -7.78 -14.30
N SER A 310 -19.52 -6.78 -15.09
CA SER A 310 -20.40 -6.13 -16.07
C SER A 310 -20.27 -6.71 -17.48
N GLY A 311 -19.26 -7.51 -17.78
CA GLY A 311 -18.99 -8.04 -19.12
C GLY A 311 -18.91 -9.57 -19.18
N VAL A 312 -17.85 -10.15 -18.60
CA VAL A 312 -17.55 -11.58 -18.73
C VAL A 312 -18.61 -12.45 -18.06
N GLN A 313 -18.92 -12.17 -16.81
CA GLN A 313 -19.88 -12.98 -16.02
C GLN A 313 -21.28 -12.99 -16.67
N PRO A 314 -21.91 -11.84 -17.03
CA PRO A 314 -23.22 -11.86 -17.69
C PRO A 314 -23.20 -12.59 -19.06
N LEU A 315 -22.08 -12.55 -19.77
CA LEU A 315 -21.94 -13.28 -21.03
C LEU A 315 -21.92 -14.80 -20.77
N VAL A 316 -21.14 -15.27 -19.78
CA VAL A 316 -21.08 -16.68 -19.41
C VAL A 316 -22.43 -17.18 -18.93
N GLU A 317 -23.13 -16.43 -18.08
CA GLU A 317 -24.46 -16.77 -17.57
C GLU A 317 -25.52 -16.83 -18.69
N ARG A 318 -25.42 -15.96 -19.69
CA ARG A 318 -26.29 -16.02 -20.88
C ARG A 318 -26.05 -17.26 -21.72
N LEU A 319 -24.77 -17.66 -21.91
CA LEU A 319 -24.42 -18.84 -22.71
C LEU A 319 -24.62 -20.15 -21.94
N HIS A 320 -24.48 -20.11 -20.62
CA HIS A 320 -24.58 -21.23 -19.70
C HIS A 320 -25.40 -20.85 -18.46
N PRO A 321 -26.74 -20.86 -18.55
CA PRO A 321 -27.61 -20.39 -17.44
C PRO A 321 -27.38 -21.13 -16.10
N ALA A 322 -26.87 -22.35 -16.14
CA ALA A 322 -26.48 -23.08 -14.94
C ALA A 322 -25.37 -22.35 -14.14
N ALA A 323 -24.56 -21.52 -14.78
CA ALA A 323 -23.53 -20.74 -14.10
C ALA A 323 -24.11 -19.70 -13.10
N ALA A 324 -25.34 -19.24 -13.33
CA ALA A 324 -26.03 -18.35 -12.40
C ALA A 324 -26.90 -19.10 -11.35
N THR A 325 -27.42 -20.29 -11.70
CA THR A 325 -28.42 -21.00 -10.90
C THR A 325 -27.88 -22.15 -10.07
N VAL A 326 -26.76 -22.73 -10.49
CA VAL A 326 -26.11 -23.84 -9.76
C VAL A 326 -25.03 -23.27 -8.84
N ALA A 327 -25.22 -23.39 -7.54
CA ALA A 327 -24.38 -22.72 -6.52
C ALA A 327 -22.86 -22.91 -6.71
N TRP A 328 -22.37 -24.15 -6.96
CA TRP A 328 -20.93 -24.37 -7.12
C TRP A 328 -20.37 -23.72 -8.40
N GLN A 329 -21.19 -23.58 -9.46
CA GLN A 329 -20.78 -22.90 -10.70
C GLN A 329 -20.73 -21.40 -10.49
N ALA A 330 -21.72 -20.81 -9.82
CA ALA A 330 -21.74 -19.40 -9.46
C ALA A 330 -20.52 -19.03 -8.58
N TRP A 331 -20.22 -19.82 -7.56
CA TRP A 331 -19.03 -19.64 -6.74
C TRP A 331 -17.72 -19.84 -7.53
N GLY A 332 -17.69 -20.82 -8.43
CA GLY A 332 -16.58 -21.07 -9.33
C GLY A 332 -16.31 -19.87 -10.24
N LEU A 333 -17.36 -19.29 -10.83
CA LEU A 333 -17.27 -18.11 -11.68
C LEU A 333 -16.79 -16.88 -10.92
N TRP A 334 -17.31 -16.67 -9.70
CA TRP A 334 -16.83 -15.62 -8.83
C TRP A 334 -15.35 -15.82 -8.42
N PHE A 335 -14.94 -17.04 -8.08
CA PHE A 335 -13.53 -17.34 -7.76
C PHE A 335 -12.60 -17.07 -8.95
N LEU A 336 -13.06 -17.34 -10.17
CA LEU A 336 -12.31 -17.00 -11.39
C LEU A 336 -12.09 -15.49 -11.53
N ALA A 337 -13.00 -14.64 -11.01
CA ALA A 337 -12.77 -13.18 -10.95
C ALA A 337 -11.55 -12.82 -10.10
N LEU A 338 -11.36 -13.49 -8.95
CA LEU A 338 -10.19 -13.29 -8.09
C LEU A 338 -8.90 -13.71 -8.82
N VAL A 339 -8.94 -14.85 -9.48
CA VAL A 339 -7.80 -15.34 -10.29
C VAL A 339 -7.51 -14.36 -11.42
N ALA A 340 -8.54 -13.89 -12.13
CA ALA A 340 -8.41 -12.91 -13.21
C ALA A 340 -7.80 -11.59 -12.70
N ALA A 341 -8.17 -11.13 -11.50
CA ALA A 341 -7.58 -9.93 -10.90
C ALA A 341 -6.07 -10.09 -10.64
N VAL A 342 -5.65 -11.23 -10.12
CA VAL A 342 -4.22 -11.51 -9.88
C VAL A 342 -3.44 -11.65 -11.19
N VAL A 343 -4.01 -12.36 -12.18
CA VAL A 343 -3.40 -12.54 -13.50
C VAL A 343 -3.28 -11.19 -14.21
N ALA A 344 -4.35 -10.40 -14.25
CA ALA A 344 -4.33 -9.07 -14.85
C ALA A 344 -3.29 -8.16 -14.19
N ALA A 345 -3.18 -8.20 -12.86
CA ALA A 345 -2.18 -7.42 -12.12
C ALA A 345 -0.74 -7.87 -12.43
N ASP A 346 -0.48 -9.18 -12.55
CA ASP A 346 0.85 -9.70 -12.91
C ASP A 346 1.21 -9.35 -14.36
N LEU A 347 0.25 -9.47 -15.28
CA LEU A 347 0.43 -9.05 -16.68
C LEU A 347 0.69 -7.54 -16.76
N TYR A 348 -0.11 -6.73 -16.07
CA TYR A 348 0.10 -5.29 -16.01
C TYR A 348 1.49 -4.94 -15.45
N ASN A 349 1.91 -5.60 -14.37
CA ASN A 349 3.24 -5.41 -13.82
C ASN A 349 4.35 -5.77 -14.82
N ARG A 350 4.24 -6.90 -15.52
CA ARG A 350 5.27 -7.36 -16.45
C ARG A 350 5.34 -6.54 -17.74
N LEU A 351 4.19 -6.19 -18.29
CA LEU A 351 4.09 -5.58 -19.61
C LEU A 351 4.12 -4.05 -19.57
N ILE A 352 3.64 -3.43 -18.48
CA ILE A 352 3.48 -1.99 -18.38
C ILE A 352 4.31 -1.40 -17.24
N ASP A 353 4.03 -1.73 -15.97
CA ASP A 353 4.63 -1.04 -14.83
C ASP A 353 6.15 -1.26 -14.76
N ALA A 354 6.63 -2.49 -14.80
CA ALA A 354 8.06 -2.77 -14.66
C ALA A 354 8.93 -2.24 -15.83
N PRO A 355 8.51 -2.31 -17.11
CA PRO A 355 9.21 -1.65 -18.21
C PRO A 355 9.25 -0.12 -18.05
N LEU A 356 8.10 0.50 -17.74
CA LEU A 356 7.97 1.93 -17.55
C LEU A 356 8.86 2.43 -16.42
N GLN A 357 8.87 1.74 -15.28
CA GLN A 357 9.73 2.07 -14.14
C GLN A 357 11.23 1.92 -14.47
N ARG A 358 11.61 1.00 -15.34
CA ARG A 358 13.00 0.87 -15.83
C ARG A 358 13.40 2.07 -16.69
N ILE A 359 12.51 2.52 -17.60
CA ILE A 359 12.74 3.68 -18.46
C ILE A 359 12.88 4.95 -17.60
N ILE A 360 11.92 5.20 -16.70
CA ILE A 360 11.92 6.37 -15.81
C ILE A 360 13.21 6.41 -14.98
N ARG A 361 13.60 5.29 -14.38
CA ARG A 361 14.80 5.21 -13.56
C ARG A 361 16.06 5.51 -14.37
N ARG A 362 16.17 4.97 -15.59
CA ARG A 362 17.32 5.20 -16.47
C ARG A 362 17.42 6.66 -16.91
N ARG A 363 16.30 7.28 -17.31
CA ARG A 363 16.28 8.65 -17.83
C ARG A 363 16.45 9.71 -16.75
N TRP A 364 15.81 9.53 -15.59
CA TRP A 364 15.63 10.63 -14.62
C TRP A 364 16.45 10.46 -13.34
N PHE A 365 16.89 9.24 -13.02
CA PHE A 365 17.50 8.95 -11.72
C PHE A 365 18.85 8.23 -11.78
N SER A 366 19.34 7.84 -12.96
CA SER A 366 20.71 7.35 -13.13
C SER A 366 21.70 8.52 -13.08
N PRO A 367 22.88 8.34 -12.47
CA PRO A 367 23.95 9.34 -12.55
C PRO A 367 24.36 9.49 -14.02
N PRO A 368 24.75 10.72 -14.47
CA PRO A 368 25.31 10.92 -15.79
C PRO A 368 26.53 10.00 -16.00
N VAL A 369 26.67 9.50 -17.21
CA VAL A 369 27.77 8.55 -17.57
C VAL A 369 29.16 9.12 -17.26
N SER A 370 29.31 10.43 -17.28
CA SER A 370 30.55 11.16 -16.93
C SER A 370 30.94 11.11 -15.45
N ALA A 371 30.04 10.64 -14.57
CA ALA A 371 30.30 10.52 -13.14
C ALA A 371 30.70 9.10 -12.69
N ARG A 372 30.94 8.17 -13.62
CA ARG A 372 31.56 6.89 -13.27
C ARG A 372 33.05 7.16 -13.04
N PRO A 373 33.63 6.77 -11.90
CA PRO A 373 35.07 6.78 -11.73
C PRO A 373 35.69 5.98 -12.88
N ASP A 374 36.61 6.58 -13.59
CA ASP A 374 37.45 5.89 -14.56
C ASP A 374 38.05 4.66 -13.84
N PRO A 375 37.96 3.45 -14.35
CA PRO A 375 38.67 2.34 -13.79
C PRO A 375 40.17 2.64 -13.96
N ARG A 376 40.79 3.19 -12.90
CA ARG A 376 42.25 3.37 -12.92
C ARG A 376 42.86 2.00 -13.18
N PRO A 377 43.78 1.91 -14.16
CA PRO A 377 44.49 0.66 -14.36
C PRO A 377 45.15 0.29 -13.03
N ILE A 378 44.93 -0.91 -12.57
CA ILE A 378 45.65 -1.50 -11.45
C ILE A 378 47.13 -1.45 -11.89
N ALA A 379 47.90 -0.63 -11.19
CA ALA A 379 49.36 -0.60 -11.40
C ALA A 379 49.88 -2.00 -11.09
N GLU A 380 50.44 -2.67 -12.10
CA GLU A 380 51.18 -3.92 -11.91
C GLU A 380 52.32 -3.68 -10.91
N PRO A 381 52.50 -4.53 -9.93
CA PRO A 381 53.67 -4.42 -9.05
C PRO A 381 54.94 -4.65 -9.90
N SER A 382 55.78 -3.64 -10.02
CA SER A 382 57.11 -3.76 -10.58
C SER A 382 57.90 -4.82 -9.82
N ALA A 383 58.45 -5.77 -10.58
CA ALA A 383 59.32 -6.87 -10.17
C ALA A 383 60.54 -6.45 -9.39
#